data_a3e4cbe39d4fab76016ac171aa533fee
#
_entry.id   a3e4cbe39d4fab76016ac171aa533fee
#
_cell.length_a   1.000
_cell.length_b   1.000
_cell.length_c   1.000
_cell.angle_alpha   90.00
_cell.angle_beta   90.00
_cell.angle_gamma   90.00
#
_symmetry.space_group_name_H-M   'P 1'
#
loop_
_entity.id
_entity.type
_entity.pdbx_description
1 polymer ?
#
loop_
_entity_poly.entity_id
_entity_poly.type
_entity_poly.pdbx_seq_one_letter_code
_entity_poly.pdbx_strand_id
1 'polypeptide(L)'
;YDKAITKNFGGTDICLIPWICDDNYEHSINEIENSNAQIALGHLEIKGFEMNAGHVNMQGLDKSMFRRFEKVISGHFHKKSDDGQVYYLGSQYEITWSDYKCPKGFHILDTETRELTRVPNPIRIHKKLIYNDKDNDYVNMDLSHFKDTFVKVFVTNKTNEEMFNNLVDRLHNTVDTHEVNIIEDLNTDITASVKDNVLEQGEDTLTFLGNYVEQIDSDLDKNKLKEVIKDLYTEASERW
;
A
#
# COMPACT_ATOMS: atom_id res chain seq x y z
N TYR A 1 1.51 14.91 19.74
CA TYR A 1 0.74 14.64 20.96
C TYR A 1 0.80 13.16 21.29
N ASP A 2 0.97 12.84 22.56
CA ASP A 2 0.99 11.47 23.11
C ASP A 2 -0.39 11.05 23.67
N LYS A 3 -1.31 12.01 23.80
CA LYS A 3 -2.69 11.78 24.28
C LYS A 3 -3.68 12.46 23.36
N ALA A 4 -4.88 11.91 23.28
CA ALA A 4 -5.97 12.52 22.54
C ALA A 4 -6.35 13.88 23.17
N ILE A 5 -6.64 14.87 22.32
CA ILE A 5 -6.94 16.23 22.75
C ILE A 5 -7.85 16.93 21.73
N THR A 6 -8.83 17.66 22.20
CA THR A 6 -9.68 18.51 21.36
C THR A 6 -9.10 19.92 21.25
N LYS A 7 -8.99 20.43 20.02
CA LYS A 7 -8.56 21.81 19.73
C LYS A 7 -9.46 22.47 18.69
N ASN A 8 -9.60 23.81 18.83
CA ASN A 8 -10.34 24.62 17.86
C ASN A 8 -9.43 25.09 16.72
N PHE A 9 -9.89 24.92 15.49
CA PHE A 9 -9.25 25.38 14.27
C PHE A 9 -10.27 26.17 13.44
N GLY A 10 -10.16 27.51 13.48
CA GLY A 10 -11.04 28.39 12.68
C GLY A 10 -12.54 28.23 12.95
N GLY A 11 -12.93 27.92 14.18
CA GLY A 11 -14.32 27.72 14.58
C GLY A 11 -14.79 26.26 14.57
N THR A 12 -14.01 25.33 14.03
CA THR A 12 -14.29 23.89 14.07
C THR A 12 -13.43 23.22 15.13
N ASP A 13 -14.07 22.48 16.04
CA ASP A 13 -13.37 21.66 17.03
C ASP A 13 -12.97 20.32 16.42
N ILE A 14 -11.68 19.98 16.56
CA ILE A 14 -11.10 18.75 16.04
C ILE A 14 -10.50 17.97 17.21
N CYS A 15 -10.95 16.73 17.40
CA CYS A 15 -10.35 15.77 18.30
C CYS A 15 -9.13 15.12 17.61
N LEU A 16 -7.93 15.49 18.06
CA LEU A 16 -6.67 14.94 17.57
C LEU A 16 -6.34 13.68 18.37
N ILE A 17 -6.28 12.54 17.70
CA ILE A 17 -6.10 11.23 18.32
C ILE A 17 -4.74 10.67 17.87
N PRO A 18 -3.80 10.42 18.80
CA PRO A 18 -2.52 9.79 18.49
C PRO A 18 -2.71 8.32 18.12
N TRP A 19 -1.63 7.64 17.75
CA TRP A 19 -1.63 6.18 17.74
C TRP A 19 -2.02 5.66 19.13
N ILE A 20 -3.08 4.85 19.19
CA ILE A 20 -3.58 4.31 20.46
C ILE A 20 -2.76 3.10 20.86
N CYS A 21 -2.17 3.14 22.04
CA CYS A 21 -1.40 2.07 22.67
C CYS A 21 -1.76 1.97 24.16
N ASP A 22 -1.23 0.99 24.87
CA ASP A 22 -1.57 0.73 26.26
C ASP A 22 -1.40 1.96 27.16
N ASP A 23 -0.35 2.76 26.94
CA ASP A 23 -0.03 3.94 27.75
C ASP A 23 -1.04 5.08 27.63
N ASN A 24 -1.77 5.16 26.52
CA ASN A 24 -2.71 6.25 26.25
C ASN A 24 -4.14 5.78 25.99
N TYR A 25 -4.40 4.48 26.10
CA TYR A 25 -5.68 3.86 25.73
C TYR A 25 -6.87 4.48 26.47
N GLU A 26 -6.85 4.42 27.80
CA GLU A 26 -7.95 4.90 28.63
C GLU A 26 -8.25 6.39 28.39
N HIS A 27 -7.20 7.22 28.30
CA HIS A 27 -7.35 8.63 28.05
C HIS A 27 -7.91 8.89 26.64
N SER A 28 -7.40 8.18 25.61
CA SER A 28 -7.83 8.36 24.24
C SER A 28 -9.28 7.93 24.04
N ILE A 29 -9.68 6.80 24.61
CA ILE A 29 -11.07 6.34 24.56
C ILE A 29 -12.01 7.31 25.28
N ASN A 30 -11.64 7.77 26.47
CA ASN A 30 -12.45 8.75 27.21
C ASN A 30 -12.61 10.06 26.42
N GLU A 31 -11.58 10.55 25.75
CA GLU A 31 -11.65 11.75 24.92
C GLU A 31 -12.54 11.50 23.70
N ILE A 32 -12.41 10.37 23.02
CA ILE A 32 -13.26 9.98 21.87
C ILE A 32 -14.76 9.94 22.29
N GLU A 33 -15.06 9.36 23.43
CA GLU A 33 -16.44 9.20 23.92
C GLU A 33 -17.07 10.51 24.41
N ASN A 34 -16.29 11.43 24.95
CA ASN A 34 -16.79 12.63 25.62
C ASN A 34 -16.50 13.95 24.88
N SER A 35 -15.67 13.95 23.84
CA SER A 35 -15.37 15.14 23.04
C SER A 35 -16.63 15.71 22.38
N ASN A 36 -16.74 17.04 22.33
CA ASN A 36 -17.75 17.76 21.58
C ASN A 36 -17.27 18.18 20.18
N ALA A 37 -16.12 17.69 19.74
CA ALA A 37 -15.55 18.00 18.43
C ALA A 37 -16.45 17.49 17.31
N GLN A 38 -16.49 18.24 16.20
CA GLN A 38 -17.19 17.86 14.99
C GLN A 38 -16.40 16.82 14.19
N ILE A 39 -15.08 16.88 14.26
CA ILE A 39 -14.17 16.04 13.47
C ILE A 39 -13.22 15.28 14.40
N ALA A 40 -13.00 13.99 14.13
CA ALA A 40 -11.88 13.24 14.67
C ALA A 40 -10.78 13.12 13.61
N LEU A 41 -9.53 13.36 14.00
CA LEU A 41 -8.36 13.23 13.15
C LEU A 41 -7.31 12.39 13.85
N GLY A 42 -6.87 11.29 13.22
CA GLY A 42 -5.90 10.40 13.84
C GLY A 42 -5.20 9.46 12.87
N HIS A 43 -4.47 8.51 13.45
CA HIS A 43 -3.85 7.39 12.74
C HIS A 43 -4.47 6.11 13.30
N LEU A 44 -5.69 5.80 12.84
CA LEU A 44 -6.60 4.86 13.48
C LEU A 44 -6.69 3.58 12.66
N GLU A 45 -6.74 2.46 13.36
CA GLU A 45 -7.08 1.16 12.80
C GLU A 45 -8.54 0.83 13.15
N ILE A 46 -9.44 0.99 12.18
CA ILE A 46 -10.89 0.77 12.35
C ILE A 46 -11.31 -0.45 11.55
N LYS A 47 -12.11 -1.34 12.16
CA LYS A 47 -12.67 -2.53 11.50
C LYS A 47 -13.52 -2.18 10.29
N GLY A 48 -13.50 -3.07 9.29
CA GLY A 48 -14.40 -3.02 8.14
C GLY A 48 -13.88 -2.20 6.96
N PHE A 49 -12.66 -1.65 7.05
CA PHE A 49 -12.04 -0.92 5.95
C PHE A 49 -10.96 -1.75 5.25
N GLU A 50 -10.76 -1.49 3.99
CA GLU A 50 -9.79 -2.19 3.15
C GLU A 50 -8.38 -1.66 3.42
N MET A 51 -7.50 -2.53 3.91
CA MET A 51 -6.08 -2.23 4.15
C MET A 51 -5.32 -2.13 2.83
N ASN A 52 -5.46 -3.19 2.02
CA ASN A 52 -4.89 -3.36 0.69
C ASN A 52 -5.96 -3.91 -0.25
N ALA A 53 -5.67 -3.99 -1.54
CA ALA A 53 -6.62 -4.48 -2.53
C ALA A 53 -7.18 -5.87 -2.16
N GLY A 54 -8.48 -5.93 -1.83
CA GLY A 54 -9.19 -7.16 -1.48
C GLY A 54 -9.07 -7.62 -0.03
N HIS A 55 -8.29 -6.94 0.84
CA HIS A 55 -8.13 -7.31 2.25
C HIS A 55 -8.81 -6.32 3.18
N VAL A 56 -9.92 -6.75 3.77
CA VAL A 56 -10.66 -5.96 4.75
C VAL A 56 -10.11 -6.24 6.15
N ASN A 57 -9.78 -5.17 6.88
CA ASN A 57 -9.38 -5.29 8.27
C ASN A 57 -10.56 -5.69 9.16
N MET A 58 -10.44 -6.82 9.83
CA MET A 58 -11.43 -7.34 10.78
C MET A 58 -11.03 -7.10 12.25
N GLN A 59 -9.87 -6.51 12.47
CA GLN A 59 -9.33 -6.15 13.79
C GLN A 59 -9.41 -4.63 14.02
N GLY A 60 -8.94 -4.17 15.17
CA GLY A 60 -8.90 -2.76 15.50
C GLY A 60 -10.18 -2.22 16.17
N LEU A 61 -10.33 -0.91 16.14
CA LEU A 61 -11.40 -0.19 16.83
C LEU A 61 -12.76 -0.40 16.17
N ASP A 62 -13.80 -0.44 16.99
CA ASP A 62 -15.17 -0.49 16.48
C ASP A 62 -15.61 0.89 15.97
N LYS A 63 -16.16 0.95 14.76
CA LYS A 63 -16.63 2.20 14.15
C LYS A 63 -17.67 2.92 15.04
N SER A 64 -18.47 2.19 15.81
CA SER A 64 -19.49 2.76 16.67
C SER A 64 -18.96 3.75 17.72
N MET A 65 -17.70 3.64 18.10
CA MET A 65 -17.02 4.55 19.02
C MET A 65 -16.96 5.98 18.47
N PHE A 66 -16.94 6.10 17.14
CA PHE A 66 -16.80 7.38 16.42
C PHE A 66 -18.13 7.98 15.96
N ARG A 67 -19.28 7.37 16.29
CA ARG A 67 -20.61 7.77 15.78
C ARG A 67 -21.01 9.22 16.04
N ARG A 68 -20.38 9.86 17.04
CA ARG A 68 -20.69 11.25 17.41
C ARG A 68 -20.00 12.29 16.53
N PHE A 69 -18.93 11.90 15.85
CA PHE A 69 -18.21 12.80 14.94
C PHE A 69 -18.92 12.87 13.58
N GLU A 70 -18.99 14.07 13.02
CA GLU A 70 -19.47 14.28 11.65
C GLU A 70 -18.53 13.60 10.64
N LYS A 71 -17.22 13.74 10.88
CA LYS A 71 -16.17 13.12 10.07
C LYS A 71 -15.08 12.53 10.96
N VAL A 72 -14.60 11.39 10.55
CA VAL A 72 -13.40 10.74 11.09
C VAL A 72 -12.38 10.64 9.98
N ILE A 73 -11.27 11.34 10.13
CA ILE A 73 -10.22 11.42 9.12
C ILE A 73 -9.02 10.64 9.65
N SER A 74 -8.60 9.62 8.92
CA SER A 74 -7.52 8.75 9.37
C SER A 74 -6.45 8.51 8.29
N GLY A 75 -5.20 8.39 8.76
CA GLY A 75 -4.11 7.74 8.06
C GLY A 75 -4.16 6.22 8.22
N HIS A 76 -3.03 5.57 8.39
CA HIS A 76 -2.78 4.13 8.56
C HIS A 76 -2.91 3.32 7.26
N PHE A 77 -4.08 3.19 6.65
CA PHE A 77 -4.23 2.44 5.41
C PHE A 77 -3.73 3.24 4.21
N HIS A 78 -2.87 2.62 3.38
CA HIS A 78 -2.26 3.27 2.23
C HIS A 78 -3.23 3.50 1.06
N LYS A 79 -4.33 2.73 1.01
CA LYS A 79 -5.39 2.90 0.03
C LYS A 79 -6.43 3.89 0.55
N LYS A 80 -6.80 4.87 -0.30
CA LYS A 80 -7.92 5.75 0.01
C LYS A 80 -9.23 4.96 0.01
N SER A 81 -10.00 5.09 1.09
CA SER A 81 -11.37 4.57 1.18
C SER A 81 -12.23 5.45 2.09
N ASP A 82 -13.52 5.43 1.91
CA ASP A 82 -14.47 6.09 2.80
C ASP A 82 -15.85 5.41 2.76
N ASP A 83 -16.63 5.65 3.80
CA ASP A 83 -18.02 5.20 3.92
C ASP A 83 -18.99 6.35 4.16
N GLY A 84 -18.55 7.59 3.93
CA GLY A 84 -19.31 8.84 4.14
C GLY A 84 -19.14 9.46 5.53
N GLN A 85 -18.62 8.71 6.51
CA GLN A 85 -18.27 9.23 7.84
C GLN A 85 -16.78 9.06 8.14
N VAL A 86 -16.24 7.87 7.93
CA VAL A 86 -14.82 7.56 8.12
C VAL A 86 -14.10 7.68 6.77
N TYR A 87 -13.07 8.51 6.75
CA TYR A 87 -12.24 8.79 5.57
C TYR A 87 -10.80 8.35 5.83
N TYR A 88 -10.39 7.24 5.23
CA TYR A 88 -8.99 6.89 5.11
C TYR A 88 -8.39 7.64 3.93
N LEU A 89 -7.45 8.54 4.23
CA LEU A 89 -6.88 9.45 3.22
C LEU A 89 -6.00 8.74 2.20
N GLY A 90 -5.46 7.59 2.57
CA GLY A 90 -4.42 6.91 1.84
C GLY A 90 -3.06 7.60 1.99
N SER A 91 -2.00 6.99 1.45
CA SER A 91 -0.68 7.61 1.43
C SER A 91 -0.56 8.66 0.33
N GLN A 92 0.29 9.67 0.56
CA GLN A 92 0.51 10.80 -0.35
C GLN A 92 1.30 10.38 -1.60
N TYR A 93 2.12 9.34 -1.48
CA TYR A 93 2.92 8.73 -2.54
C TYR A 93 3.01 7.21 -2.33
N GLU A 94 3.58 6.50 -3.27
CA GLU A 94 3.81 5.05 -3.16
C GLU A 94 4.91 4.79 -2.14
N ILE A 95 4.60 4.18 -0.98
CA ILE A 95 5.56 3.88 0.08
C ILE A 95 6.21 2.51 -0.14
N THR A 96 5.41 1.54 -0.55
CA THR A 96 5.83 0.16 -0.77
C THR A 96 5.40 -0.34 -2.15
N TRP A 97 5.88 -1.51 -2.56
CA TRP A 97 5.47 -2.14 -3.81
C TRP A 97 3.98 -2.53 -3.85
N SER A 98 3.33 -2.71 -2.70
CA SER A 98 1.87 -2.91 -2.62
C SER A 98 1.08 -1.69 -3.08
N ASP A 99 1.73 -0.52 -3.10
CA ASP A 99 1.15 0.73 -3.58
C ASP A 99 1.25 0.93 -5.10
N TYR A 100 1.91 0.03 -5.81
CA TYR A 100 2.09 0.13 -7.25
C TYR A 100 0.77 0.34 -7.97
N LYS A 101 0.70 1.36 -8.84
CA LYS A 101 -0.51 1.81 -9.54
C LYS A 101 -1.69 2.27 -8.65
N CYS A 102 -1.57 2.24 -7.32
CA CYS A 102 -2.60 2.78 -6.43
C CYS A 102 -2.67 4.31 -6.55
N PRO A 103 -3.83 4.94 -6.79
CA PRO A 103 -3.93 6.39 -6.86
C PRO A 103 -3.56 7.04 -5.53
N LYS A 104 -2.53 7.88 -5.53
CA LYS A 104 -2.00 8.59 -4.36
C LYS A 104 -2.38 10.08 -4.36
N GLY A 105 -2.23 10.75 -3.22
CA GLY A 105 -2.53 12.16 -3.07
C GLY A 105 -2.68 12.59 -1.62
N PHE A 106 -2.92 13.88 -1.40
CA PHE A 106 -3.21 14.44 -0.08
C PHE A 106 -4.58 15.13 -0.09
N HIS A 107 -5.02 15.57 1.08
CA HIS A 107 -6.29 16.22 1.23
C HIS A 107 -6.14 17.57 1.93
N ILE A 108 -6.99 18.50 1.57
CA ILE A 108 -7.16 19.80 2.21
C ILE A 108 -8.51 19.76 2.94
N LEU A 109 -8.48 20.01 4.24
CA LEU A 109 -9.67 20.19 5.05
C LEU A 109 -9.92 21.69 5.20
N ASP A 110 -11.04 22.14 4.68
CA ASP A 110 -11.56 23.48 4.97
C ASP A 110 -12.24 23.47 6.34
N THR A 111 -11.76 24.25 7.29
CA THR A 111 -12.28 24.24 8.66
C THR A 111 -13.58 25.04 8.85
N GLU A 112 -13.93 25.93 7.92
CA GLU A 112 -15.21 26.66 7.95
C GLU A 112 -16.35 25.81 7.39
N THR A 113 -16.13 25.23 6.19
CA THR A 113 -17.13 24.40 5.51
C THR A 113 -17.09 22.94 5.95
N ARG A 114 -15.98 22.51 6.55
CA ARG A 114 -15.65 21.11 6.88
C ARG A 114 -15.60 20.19 5.66
N GLU A 115 -15.39 20.77 4.49
CA GLU A 115 -15.18 20.00 3.27
C GLU A 115 -13.75 19.43 3.18
N LEU A 116 -13.67 18.20 2.67
CA LEU A 116 -12.42 17.48 2.47
C LEU A 116 -12.15 17.33 0.97
N THR A 117 -11.21 18.12 0.45
CA THR A 117 -10.87 18.14 -0.97
C THR A 117 -9.59 17.35 -1.21
N ARG A 118 -9.62 16.38 -2.14
CA ARG A 118 -8.46 15.59 -2.53
C ARG A 118 -7.65 16.27 -3.62
N VAL A 119 -6.32 16.30 -3.42
CA VAL A 119 -5.35 16.72 -4.43
C VAL A 119 -4.57 15.48 -4.89
N PRO A 120 -4.76 15.00 -6.13
CA PRO A 120 -4.07 13.82 -6.63
C PRO A 120 -2.57 14.06 -6.79
N ASN A 121 -1.76 13.02 -6.48
CA ASN A 121 -0.35 13.00 -6.80
C ASN A 121 -0.12 12.18 -8.09
N PRO A 122 0.34 12.80 -9.18
CA PRO A 122 0.61 12.09 -10.42
C PRO A 122 1.94 11.35 -10.43
N ILE A 123 2.82 11.61 -9.45
CA ILE A 123 4.17 11.03 -9.40
C ILE A 123 4.09 9.56 -9.01
N ARG A 124 4.78 8.72 -9.78
CA ARG A 124 4.93 7.29 -9.57
C ARG A 124 6.40 6.98 -9.37
N ILE A 125 6.74 6.37 -8.23
CA ILE A 125 8.13 6.03 -7.90
C ILE A 125 8.43 4.54 -8.07
N HIS A 126 7.42 3.67 -8.15
CA HIS A 126 7.58 2.26 -8.44
C HIS A 126 7.29 1.99 -9.92
N LYS A 127 8.22 1.35 -10.61
CA LYS A 127 8.13 1.03 -12.05
C LYS A 127 8.37 -0.45 -12.28
N LYS A 128 7.62 -1.04 -13.20
CA LYS A 128 7.84 -2.41 -13.65
C LYS A 128 8.31 -2.39 -15.11
N LEU A 129 9.34 -3.18 -15.40
CA LEU A 129 9.84 -3.45 -16.73
C LEU A 129 9.73 -4.96 -16.98
N ILE A 130 9.06 -5.35 -18.06
CA ILE A 130 9.02 -6.75 -18.48
C ILE A 130 10.07 -6.93 -19.55
N TYR A 131 11.08 -7.76 -19.26
CA TYR A 131 12.12 -8.10 -20.21
C TYR A 131 11.76 -9.36 -21.00
N ASN A 132 11.73 -9.24 -22.33
CA ASN A 132 11.52 -10.33 -23.26
C ASN A 132 12.26 -10.03 -24.57
N ASP A 133 13.44 -10.58 -24.72
CA ASP A 133 14.33 -10.33 -25.88
C ASP A 133 13.99 -11.14 -27.13
N LYS A 134 12.97 -12.00 -27.07
CA LYS A 134 12.43 -12.65 -28.30
C LYS A 134 11.63 -11.69 -29.16
N ASP A 135 10.94 -10.76 -28.49
CA ASP A 135 9.95 -9.89 -29.13
C ASP A 135 10.38 -8.42 -29.17
N ASN A 136 11.43 -8.06 -28.40
CA ASN A 136 11.83 -6.67 -28.22
C ASN A 136 13.33 -6.48 -28.30
N ASP A 137 13.75 -5.31 -28.83
CA ASP A 137 15.13 -4.80 -28.78
C ASP A 137 15.24 -3.73 -27.70
N TYR A 138 16.14 -3.94 -26.73
CA TYR A 138 16.35 -3.03 -25.60
C TYR A 138 17.59 -2.13 -25.76
N VAL A 139 18.38 -2.30 -26.83
CA VAL A 139 19.64 -1.55 -27.04
C VAL A 139 19.41 -0.05 -27.06
N ASN A 140 18.38 0.39 -27.79
CA ASN A 140 18.05 1.81 -27.97
C ASN A 140 16.76 2.24 -27.23
N MET A 141 16.26 1.41 -26.32
CA MET A 141 15.07 1.73 -25.55
C MET A 141 15.27 3.02 -24.73
N ASP A 142 14.30 3.95 -24.81
CA ASP A 142 14.27 5.11 -23.92
C ASP A 142 13.94 4.68 -22.49
N LEU A 143 14.88 4.88 -21.58
CA LEU A 143 14.78 4.55 -20.16
C LEU A 143 14.58 5.79 -19.27
N SER A 144 14.49 6.98 -19.85
CA SER A 144 14.43 8.24 -19.10
C SER A 144 13.31 8.30 -18.07
N HIS A 145 12.20 7.62 -18.36
CA HIS A 145 11.04 7.56 -17.46
C HIS A 145 11.29 6.71 -16.19
N PHE A 146 12.40 5.95 -16.11
CA PHE A 146 12.80 5.22 -14.91
C PHE A 146 13.69 6.05 -13.96
N LYS A 147 14.08 7.26 -14.36
CA LYS A 147 14.88 8.12 -13.49
C LYS A 147 14.18 8.38 -12.16
N ASP A 148 14.96 8.39 -11.07
CA ASP A 148 14.51 8.61 -9.70
C ASP A 148 13.38 7.66 -9.26
N THR A 149 13.40 6.40 -9.75
CA THR A 149 12.38 5.39 -9.41
C THR A 149 12.99 4.07 -8.93
N PHE A 150 12.17 3.29 -8.22
CA PHE A 150 12.45 1.89 -7.88
C PHE A 150 11.94 1.01 -9.02
N VAL A 151 12.81 0.19 -9.61
CA VAL A 151 12.49 -0.60 -10.80
C VAL A 151 12.49 -2.08 -10.47
N LYS A 152 11.41 -2.81 -10.81
CA LYS A 152 11.40 -4.27 -10.87
C LYS A 152 11.46 -4.71 -12.33
N VAL A 153 12.49 -5.47 -12.66
CA VAL A 153 12.67 -6.09 -13.99
C VAL A 153 12.22 -7.53 -13.91
N PHE A 154 11.09 -7.84 -14.56
CA PHE A 154 10.58 -9.20 -14.69
C PHE A 154 11.12 -9.83 -15.97
N VAL A 155 11.96 -10.86 -15.84
CA VAL A 155 12.57 -11.54 -16.98
C VAL A 155 11.70 -12.70 -17.41
N THR A 156 11.04 -12.58 -18.55
CA THR A 156 10.21 -13.65 -19.13
C THR A 156 10.91 -14.46 -20.18
N ASN A 157 11.82 -13.85 -20.95
CA ASN A 157 12.72 -14.51 -21.89
C ASN A 157 14.05 -13.75 -21.92
N LYS A 158 15.14 -14.49 -21.75
CA LYS A 158 16.52 -13.97 -21.81
C LYS A 158 17.36 -14.91 -22.68
N THR A 159 17.46 -14.60 -23.96
CA THR A 159 18.25 -15.36 -24.95
C THR A 159 19.55 -14.65 -25.30
N ASN A 160 19.67 -13.35 -25.02
CA ASN A 160 20.85 -12.54 -25.25
C ASN A 160 21.31 -11.90 -23.91
N GLU A 161 22.29 -12.53 -23.29
CA GLU A 161 22.86 -12.10 -22.00
C GLU A 161 23.52 -10.70 -22.10
N GLU A 162 24.20 -10.40 -23.21
CA GLU A 162 24.87 -9.11 -23.41
C GLU A 162 23.86 -7.96 -23.48
N MET A 163 22.75 -8.15 -24.19
CA MET A 163 21.69 -7.16 -24.28
C MET A 163 21.01 -6.93 -22.92
N PHE A 164 20.79 -8.00 -22.15
CA PHE A 164 20.23 -7.91 -20.81
C PHE A 164 21.15 -7.14 -19.87
N ASN A 165 22.44 -7.49 -19.82
CA ASN A 165 23.42 -6.82 -18.98
C ASN A 165 23.56 -5.33 -19.35
N ASN A 166 23.57 -5.00 -20.64
CA ASN A 166 23.57 -3.61 -21.10
C ASN A 166 22.32 -2.84 -20.62
N LEU A 167 21.15 -3.44 -20.68
CA LEU A 167 19.92 -2.82 -20.15
C LEU A 167 20.03 -2.52 -18.65
N VAL A 168 20.49 -3.50 -17.86
CA VAL A 168 20.65 -3.38 -16.41
C VAL A 168 21.69 -2.30 -16.08
N ASP A 169 22.84 -2.31 -16.77
CA ASP A 169 23.89 -1.29 -16.59
C ASP A 169 23.38 0.12 -16.90
N ARG A 170 22.56 0.27 -17.95
CA ARG A 170 21.96 1.55 -18.29
C ARG A 170 20.98 2.03 -17.24
N LEU A 171 20.15 1.14 -16.66
CA LEU A 171 19.26 1.48 -15.58
C LEU A 171 20.02 1.98 -14.36
N HIS A 172 21.11 1.29 -13.95
CA HIS A 172 21.90 1.68 -12.79
C HIS A 172 22.77 2.93 -13.01
N ASN A 173 23.48 2.98 -14.15
CA ASN A 173 24.57 3.94 -14.31
C ASN A 173 24.23 5.14 -15.20
N THR A 174 23.21 5.04 -16.06
CA THR A 174 22.88 6.09 -17.01
C THR A 174 21.58 6.81 -16.63
N VAL A 175 20.62 6.06 -16.10
CA VAL A 175 19.27 6.61 -15.82
C VAL A 175 19.16 7.14 -14.39
N ASP A 176 20.06 6.72 -13.50
CA ASP A 176 20.06 7.13 -12.08
C ASP A 176 18.75 6.69 -11.38
N THR A 177 18.47 5.40 -11.41
CA THR A 177 17.37 4.78 -10.66
C THR A 177 17.74 4.65 -9.17
N HIS A 178 16.76 4.66 -8.28
CA HIS A 178 17.03 4.43 -6.85
C HIS A 178 17.44 2.97 -6.58
N GLU A 179 16.77 2.03 -7.25
CA GLU A 179 17.01 0.60 -7.10
C GLU A 179 16.54 -0.15 -8.35
N VAL A 180 17.27 -1.18 -8.73
CA VAL A 180 16.86 -2.15 -9.76
C VAL A 180 16.82 -3.54 -9.13
N ASN A 181 15.65 -4.12 -9.05
CA ASN A 181 15.43 -5.48 -8.56
C ASN A 181 15.08 -6.39 -9.75
N ILE A 182 15.90 -7.41 -9.99
CA ILE A 182 15.74 -8.35 -11.11
C ILE A 182 15.02 -9.60 -10.59
N ILE A 183 13.95 -9.98 -11.24
CA ILE A 183 13.15 -11.18 -10.94
C ILE A 183 13.28 -12.10 -12.14
N GLU A 184 14.20 -13.08 -12.03
CA GLU A 184 14.37 -14.23 -12.92
C GLU A 184 13.58 -15.40 -12.31
N ASP A 185 13.36 -16.48 -12.98
CA ASP A 185 12.65 -17.69 -12.51
C ASP A 185 11.15 -17.52 -12.22
N LEU A 186 10.49 -16.75 -13.04
CA LEU A 186 9.06 -16.97 -13.20
C LEU A 186 8.90 -18.31 -13.95
N ASN A 187 8.70 -19.40 -13.19
CA ASN A 187 8.38 -20.71 -13.79
C ASN A 187 7.38 -20.49 -14.93
N THR A 188 7.65 -21.06 -16.09
CA THR A 188 6.87 -20.81 -17.34
C THR A 188 5.38 -21.09 -17.19
N ASP A 189 4.99 -21.94 -16.22
CA ASP A 189 3.59 -22.22 -15.91
C ASP A 189 2.91 -21.09 -15.09
N ILE A 190 3.69 -20.31 -14.33
CA ILE A 190 3.21 -19.11 -13.63
C ILE A 190 3.00 -17.97 -14.63
N THR A 191 3.82 -17.89 -15.69
CA THR A 191 3.71 -16.81 -16.68
C THR A 191 2.42 -16.83 -17.49
N ALA A 192 1.78 -17.97 -17.66
CA ALA A 192 0.51 -18.07 -18.38
C ALA A 192 -0.69 -17.56 -17.55
N SER A 193 -0.69 -17.77 -16.23
CA SER A 193 -1.73 -17.27 -15.32
C SER A 193 -1.40 -15.89 -14.73
N VAL A 194 -0.10 -15.53 -14.72
CA VAL A 194 0.44 -14.25 -14.21
C VAL A 194 0.29 -13.11 -15.22
N LYS A 195 0.12 -13.46 -16.54
CA LYS A 195 0.12 -12.46 -17.61
C LYS A 195 -0.92 -11.35 -17.48
N ASP A 196 -2.06 -11.61 -16.86
CA ASP A 196 -3.13 -10.61 -16.78
C ASP A 196 -3.37 -10.06 -15.36
N ASN A 197 -3.07 -10.80 -14.27
CA ASN A 197 -3.42 -10.37 -12.92
C ASN A 197 -2.23 -9.87 -12.08
N VAL A 198 -1.06 -10.51 -12.11
CA VAL A 198 0.10 -10.13 -11.26
C VAL A 198 0.82 -8.88 -11.81
N LEU A 199 0.78 -8.69 -13.13
CA LEU A 199 1.40 -7.51 -13.77
C LEU A 199 0.52 -6.26 -13.66
N GLU A 200 -0.80 -6.42 -13.61
CA GLU A 200 -1.74 -5.28 -13.54
C GLU A 200 -2.18 -4.93 -12.12
N GLN A 201 -2.31 -5.90 -11.24
CA GLN A 201 -2.64 -5.66 -9.85
C GLN A 201 -1.35 -5.74 -9.03
N GLY A 202 -1.07 -4.74 -8.22
CA GLY A 202 -0.05 -4.82 -7.19
C GLY A 202 -0.46 -5.87 -6.16
N GLU A 203 -0.37 -7.17 -6.51
CA GLU A 203 -0.73 -8.24 -5.59
C GLU A 203 0.16 -8.14 -4.35
N ASP A 204 -0.49 -8.06 -3.22
CA ASP A 204 0.09 -8.22 -1.91
C ASP A 204 0.90 -9.55 -1.88
N THR A 205 2.02 -9.52 -1.21
CA THR A 205 2.91 -10.68 -1.04
C THR A 205 2.14 -11.93 -0.59
N LEU A 206 1.13 -11.78 0.26
CA LEU A 206 0.27 -12.89 0.72
C LEU A 206 -0.57 -13.49 -0.40
N THR A 207 -1.13 -12.67 -1.28
CA THR A 207 -1.89 -13.16 -2.44
C THR A 207 -0.97 -13.91 -3.39
N PHE A 208 0.24 -13.37 -3.65
CA PHE A 208 1.25 -14.05 -4.47
C PHE A 208 1.64 -15.41 -3.87
N LEU A 209 1.96 -15.46 -2.57
CA LEU A 209 2.32 -16.69 -1.86
C LEU A 209 1.15 -17.68 -1.82
N GLY A 210 -0.07 -17.19 -1.63
CA GLY A 210 -1.28 -18.01 -1.65
C GLY A 210 -1.52 -18.68 -3.02
N ASN A 211 -1.36 -17.93 -4.10
CA ASN A 211 -1.46 -18.43 -5.47
C ASN A 211 -0.32 -19.43 -5.79
N TYR A 212 0.89 -19.16 -5.31
CA TYR A 212 2.01 -20.09 -5.42
C TYR A 212 1.73 -21.42 -4.75
N VAL A 213 1.18 -21.41 -3.52
CA VAL A 213 0.79 -22.62 -2.78
C VAL A 213 -0.26 -23.45 -3.53
N GLU A 214 -1.22 -22.80 -4.22
CA GLU A 214 -2.21 -23.53 -5.03
C GLU A 214 -1.57 -24.31 -6.18
N GLN A 215 -0.49 -23.78 -6.73
CA GLN A 215 0.19 -24.34 -7.91
C GLN A 215 1.26 -25.38 -7.58
N ILE A 216 1.71 -25.46 -6.31
CA ILE A 216 2.68 -26.48 -5.90
C ILE A 216 2.04 -27.88 -6.07
N ASP A 217 2.70 -28.72 -6.85
CA ASP A 217 2.40 -30.16 -6.91
C ASP A 217 3.03 -30.85 -5.70
N SER A 218 2.26 -30.99 -4.63
CA SER A 218 2.71 -31.51 -3.34
C SER A 218 1.56 -32.19 -2.60
N ASP A 219 1.87 -33.28 -1.90
CA ASP A 219 0.95 -34.00 -1.02
C ASP A 219 0.63 -33.24 0.30
N LEU A 220 1.20 -32.04 0.49
CA LEU A 220 0.96 -31.21 1.67
C LEU A 220 -0.45 -30.58 1.62
N ASP A 221 -1.04 -30.42 2.81
CA ASP A 221 -2.31 -29.69 2.97
C ASP A 221 -2.10 -28.20 2.62
N LYS A 222 -2.58 -27.81 1.43
CA LYS A 222 -2.43 -26.44 0.90
C LYS A 222 -3.09 -25.39 1.80
N ASN A 223 -4.19 -25.70 2.48
CA ASN A 223 -4.85 -24.78 3.39
C ASN A 223 -3.97 -24.50 4.62
N LYS A 224 -3.39 -25.56 5.19
CA LYS A 224 -2.48 -25.44 6.32
C LYS A 224 -1.19 -24.72 5.96
N LEU A 225 -0.68 -24.93 4.75
CA LEU A 225 0.48 -24.22 4.25
C LEU A 225 0.21 -22.71 4.06
N LYS A 226 -0.97 -22.34 3.58
CA LYS A 226 -1.40 -20.94 3.49
C LYS A 226 -1.55 -20.27 4.86
N GLU A 227 -2.09 -20.99 5.86
CA GLU A 227 -2.14 -20.49 7.24
C GLU A 227 -0.75 -20.19 7.78
N VAL A 228 0.18 -21.15 7.67
CA VAL A 228 1.56 -20.96 8.14
C VAL A 228 2.24 -19.78 7.44
N ILE A 229 2.07 -19.65 6.14
CA ILE A 229 2.63 -18.51 5.36
C ILE A 229 2.04 -17.18 5.83
N LYS A 230 0.73 -17.14 6.08
CA LYS A 230 0.05 -15.96 6.60
C LYS A 230 0.58 -15.56 7.97
N ASP A 231 0.75 -16.52 8.87
CA ASP A 231 1.26 -16.29 10.22
C ASP A 231 2.72 -15.79 10.19
N LEU A 232 3.57 -16.41 9.37
CA LEU A 232 4.96 -15.97 9.19
C LEU A 232 5.05 -14.56 8.57
N TYR A 233 4.20 -14.25 7.61
CA TYR A 233 4.15 -12.92 7.00
C TYR A 233 3.70 -11.86 8.02
N THR A 234 2.69 -12.18 8.82
CA THR A 234 2.20 -11.29 9.87
C THR A 234 3.29 -11.06 10.93
N GLU A 235 3.94 -12.12 11.42
CA GLU A 235 5.05 -12.01 12.37
C GLU A 235 6.23 -11.20 11.80
N ALA A 236 6.56 -11.38 10.53
CA ALA A 236 7.61 -10.59 9.88
C ALA A 236 7.23 -9.11 9.73
N SER A 237 5.94 -8.82 9.48
CA SER A 237 5.44 -7.45 9.33
C SER A 237 5.33 -6.69 10.65
N GLU A 238 5.17 -7.39 11.77
CA GLU A 238 5.12 -6.81 13.12
C GLU A 238 6.51 -6.46 13.68
N ARG A 239 7.59 -6.98 13.07
CA ARG A 239 8.97 -6.75 13.54
C ARG A 239 9.68 -5.56 12.87
N TRP A 240 9.01 -4.87 11.94
CA TRP A 240 9.49 -3.70 11.22
C TRP A 240 8.52 -2.52 11.39
#